data_9baf091404fac69cee71dbfb2ead890c
#
_entry.id   9baf091404fac69cee71dbfb2ead890c
#
_cell.length_a   1.000
_cell.length_b   1.000
_cell.length_c   1.000
_cell.angle_alpha   90.00
_cell.angle_beta   90.00
_cell.angle_gamma   90.00
#
_symmetry.space_group_name_H-M   'P 1'
#
loop_
_entity.id
_entity.type
_entity.pdbx_description
1 polymer ?
#
loop_
_entity_poly.entity_id
_entity_poly.type
_entity_poly.pdbx_seq_one_letter_code
_entity_poly.pdbx_strand_id
1 'polypeptide(L)'
;MTRGEKCAVIGDNGTGKSTLINEILYKRLAAELHNAHTVWGEHQKIEGIENLDKVIDIDQSPIGRTPRSNPATYTGVFTDIRELYASTKEAKMRGYNSGRFSFNVKGGRCEACQGDGINRIEMHFLPDIYVPCEVCGGKRYNRETLEVKYKGKNIHDVLDMTIEEGMLFFESLPKIQRKLKTLFDVGLGYVKLGQPATTLS
;
A
#
# COMPACT_ATOMS: atom_id res chain seq x y z
N MET A 1 23.66 10.45 -21.91
CA MET A 1 23.62 9.21 -21.13
C MET A 1 23.58 8.03 -22.06
N THR A 2 24.46 7.07 -21.88
CA THR A 2 24.46 5.82 -22.62
C THR A 2 23.59 4.77 -21.93
N ARG A 3 23.18 3.71 -22.62
CA ARG A 3 22.33 2.66 -22.07
C ARG A 3 22.99 2.01 -20.86
N GLY A 4 22.31 2.00 -19.70
CA GLY A 4 22.82 1.43 -18.43
C GLY A 4 23.69 2.38 -17.60
N GLU A 5 23.87 3.63 -18.04
CA GLU A 5 24.65 4.62 -17.31
C GLU A 5 23.90 5.10 -16.06
N LYS A 6 24.64 5.25 -14.95
CA LYS A 6 24.15 5.83 -13.71
C LYS A 6 24.67 7.25 -13.59
N CYS A 7 23.76 8.21 -13.44
CA CYS A 7 24.11 9.62 -13.23
C CYS A 7 23.62 10.06 -11.85
N ALA A 8 24.50 10.71 -11.10
CA ALA A 8 24.17 11.31 -9.80
C ALA A 8 24.25 12.84 -9.88
N VAL A 9 23.19 13.52 -9.41
CA VAL A 9 23.17 14.98 -9.29
C VAL A 9 23.47 15.33 -7.83
N ILE A 10 24.64 15.90 -7.58
CA ILE A 10 25.15 16.25 -6.24
C ILE A 10 25.32 17.77 -6.11
N GLY A 11 25.24 18.27 -4.90
CA GLY A 11 25.40 19.70 -4.56
C GLY A 11 24.75 20.00 -3.20
N ASP A 12 24.93 21.19 -2.68
CA ASP A 12 24.38 21.64 -1.39
C ASP A 12 22.85 21.75 -1.41
N ASN A 13 22.23 21.84 -0.24
CA ASN A 13 20.79 22.04 -0.14
C ASN A 13 20.40 23.42 -0.72
N GLY A 14 19.30 23.46 -1.47
CA GLY A 14 18.82 24.70 -2.09
C GLY A 14 19.44 25.02 -3.47
N THR A 15 20.39 24.21 -3.99
CA THR A 15 21.04 24.47 -5.29
C THR A 15 20.18 24.11 -6.50
N GLY A 16 18.91 23.71 -6.33
CA GLY A 16 17.99 23.43 -7.42
C GLY A 16 18.02 22.00 -7.96
N LYS A 17 18.69 21.04 -7.30
CA LYS A 17 18.74 19.63 -7.76
C LYS A 17 17.36 19.03 -7.98
N SER A 18 16.46 19.16 -6.99
CA SER A 18 15.09 18.66 -7.09
C SER A 18 14.29 19.39 -8.17
N THR A 19 14.51 20.69 -8.34
CA THR A 19 13.87 21.47 -9.42
C THR A 19 14.32 20.95 -10.80
N LEU A 20 15.62 20.73 -10.98
CA LEU A 20 16.15 20.20 -12.24
C LEU A 20 15.59 18.79 -12.53
N ILE A 21 15.61 17.90 -11.56
CA ILE A 21 15.21 16.50 -11.79
C ILE A 21 13.69 16.35 -11.80
N ASN A 22 12.98 16.85 -10.78
CA ASN A 22 11.56 16.57 -10.63
C ASN A 22 10.68 17.54 -11.41
N GLU A 23 11.00 18.87 -11.35
CA GLU A 23 10.13 19.88 -11.94
C GLU A 23 10.41 20.09 -13.45
N ILE A 24 11.63 19.84 -13.91
CA ILE A 24 12.00 20.02 -15.31
C ILE A 24 12.10 18.67 -16.03
N LEU A 25 13.11 17.87 -15.69
CA LEU A 25 13.44 16.65 -16.43
C LEU A 25 12.31 15.62 -16.40
N TYR A 26 11.86 15.22 -15.19
CA TYR A 26 10.82 14.22 -15.04
C TYR A 26 9.49 14.65 -15.66
N LYS A 27 9.01 15.87 -15.34
CA LYS A 27 7.73 16.35 -15.86
C LYS A 27 7.74 16.49 -17.39
N ARG A 28 8.85 16.95 -17.96
CA ARG A 28 8.99 17.04 -19.43
C ARG A 28 9.00 15.66 -20.08
N LEU A 29 9.75 14.71 -19.54
CA LEU A 29 9.76 13.32 -20.02
C LEU A 29 8.41 12.65 -19.87
N ALA A 30 7.71 12.85 -18.75
CA ALA A 30 6.37 12.30 -18.54
C ALA A 30 5.35 12.85 -19.52
N ALA A 31 5.43 14.14 -19.87
CA ALA A 31 4.58 14.75 -20.89
C ALA A 31 4.84 14.17 -22.29
N GLU A 32 6.09 14.00 -22.67
CA GLU A 32 6.46 13.47 -24.01
C GLU A 32 6.21 11.97 -24.16
N LEU A 33 6.59 11.16 -23.15
CA LEU A 33 6.58 9.70 -23.25
C LEU A 33 5.25 9.07 -22.79
N HIS A 34 4.53 9.74 -21.88
CA HIS A 34 3.31 9.21 -21.29
C HIS A 34 2.06 10.08 -21.54
N ASN A 35 2.18 11.15 -22.32
CA ASN A 35 1.11 12.13 -22.55
C ASN A 35 0.53 12.71 -21.25
N ALA A 36 1.37 12.85 -20.20
CA ALA A 36 0.95 13.37 -18.92
C ALA A 36 0.66 14.87 -19.00
N HIS A 37 -0.49 15.30 -18.48
CA HIS A 37 -0.85 16.72 -18.36
C HIS A 37 -0.11 17.37 -17.19
N THR A 38 1.18 17.64 -17.35
CA THR A 38 2.04 18.25 -16.33
C THR A 38 2.60 19.57 -16.81
N VAL A 39 2.71 20.54 -15.91
CA VAL A 39 3.41 21.79 -16.17
C VAL A 39 4.85 21.63 -15.69
N TRP A 40 5.81 21.80 -16.57
CA TRP A 40 7.24 21.71 -16.28
C TRP A 40 7.88 23.08 -16.15
N GLY A 41 9.04 23.14 -15.46
CA GLY A 41 9.81 24.36 -15.29
C GLY A 41 10.43 24.86 -16.59
N GLU A 42 10.71 26.15 -16.66
CA GLU A 42 11.37 26.77 -17.82
C GLU A 42 12.74 26.16 -18.08
N HIS A 43 13.02 25.81 -19.32
CA HIS A 43 14.29 25.30 -19.78
C HIS A 43 14.43 25.52 -21.30
N GLN A 44 15.64 25.50 -21.82
CA GLN A 44 15.87 25.72 -23.25
C GLN A 44 15.50 24.46 -24.04
N LYS A 45 16.13 23.32 -23.76
CA LYS A 45 15.95 22.07 -24.50
C LYS A 45 16.40 20.87 -23.71
N ILE A 46 15.73 19.74 -23.90
CA ILE A 46 16.19 18.41 -23.50
C ILE A 46 16.39 17.61 -24.77
N GLU A 47 17.59 17.09 -24.96
CA GLU A 47 17.98 16.33 -26.18
C GLU A 47 18.02 14.82 -25.83
N GLY A 48 17.70 13.97 -26.80
CA GLY A 48 17.79 12.52 -26.66
C GLY A 48 16.54 11.87 -26.12
N ILE A 49 15.42 12.58 -26.02
CA ILE A 49 14.13 12.02 -25.53
C ILE A 49 13.67 10.90 -26.46
N GLU A 50 13.93 11.02 -27.74
CA GLU A 50 13.61 10.04 -28.79
C GLU A 50 14.29 8.67 -28.59
N ASN A 51 15.29 8.60 -27.74
CA ASN A 51 15.99 7.36 -27.38
C ASN A 51 15.41 6.65 -26.13
N LEU A 52 14.32 7.18 -25.57
CA LEU A 52 13.69 6.69 -24.35
C LEU A 52 12.30 6.14 -24.65
N ASP A 53 12.00 4.97 -24.13
CA ASP A 53 10.68 4.35 -24.25
C ASP A 53 9.72 4.78 -23.13
N LYS A 54 10.26 5.02 -21.94
CA LYS A 54 9.49 5.41 -20.75
C LYS A 54 10.36 6.08 -19.70
N VAL A 55 9.73 6.86 -18.83
CA VAL A 55 10.33 7.38 -17.59
C VAL A 55 9.60 6.77 -16.38
N ILE A 56 10.36 6.41 -15.37
CA ILE A 56 9.83 5.89 -14.09
C ILE A 56 10.37 6.79 -13.00
N ASP A 57 9.47 7.38 -12.22
CA ASP A 57 9.81 8.08 -10.99
C ASP A 57 9.81 7.09 -9.83
N ILE A 58 10.90 7.05 -9.07
CA ILE A 58 11.02 6.25 -7.85
C ILE A 58 11.06 7.22 -6.69
N ASP A 59 9.89 7.43 -6.09
CA ASP A 59 9.74 8.23 -4.89
C ASP A 59 10.04 7.38 -3.64
N GLN A 60 10.82 7.94 -2.73
CA GLN A 60 11.12 7.34 -1.41
C GLN A 60 10.15 7.82 -0.33
N SER A 61 9.08 8.51 -0.68
CA SER A 61 8.06 8.89 0.30
C SER A 61 7.38 7.64 0.87
N PRO A 62 6.98 7.69 2.15
CA PRO A 62 6.28 6.57 2.77
C PRO A 62 5.03 6.19 1.99
N ILE A 63 4.80 4.88 1.80
CA ILE A 63 3.63 4.30 1.11
C ILE A 63 2.29 4.81 1.67
N GLY A 64 2.31 5.41 2.84
CA GLY A 64 1.18 6.06 3.48
C GLY A 64 1.54 6.59 4.86
N ARG A 65 0.80 7.59 5.30
CA ARG A 65 1.04 8.29 6.57
C ARG A 65 0.07 7.85 7.68
N THR A 66 -0.77 6.85 7.41
CA THR A 66 -1.80 6.39 8.34
C THR A 66 -1.62 4.91 8.68
N PRO A 67 -2.08 4.46 9.86
CA PRO A 67 -2.06 3.04 10.23
C PRO A 67 -2.88 2.13 9.29
N ARG A 68 -3.74 2.71 8.44
CA ARG A 68 -4.57 2.00 7.46
C ARG A 68 -3.83 1.66 6.17
N SER A 69 -2.75 2.38 5.87
CA SER A 69 -1.89 2.08 4.73
C SER A 69 -1.03 0.87 5.05
N ASN A 70 -1.09 -0.15 4.22
CA ASN A 70 -0.34 -1.40 4.38
C ASN A 70 -0.06 -2.04 3.01
N PRO A 71 0.82 -3.04 2.91
CA PRO A 71 1.14 -3.71 1.65
C PRO A 71 -0.09 -4.23 0.89
N ALA A 72 -1.07 -4.80 1.60
CA ALA A 72 -2.26 -5.35 0.98
C ALA A 72 -3.16 -4.28 0.35
N THR A 73 -3.27 -3.09 0.97
CA THR A 73 -4.05 -1.98 0.42
C THR A 73 -3.33 -1.28 -0.72
N TYR A 74 -2.03 -1.08 -0.61
CA TYR A 74 -1.20 -0.41 -1.60
C TYR A 74 -1.17 -1.16 -2.94
N THR A 75 -1.02 -2.48 -2.90
CA THR A 75 -0.99 -3.33 -4.10
C THR A 75 -2.39 -3.65 -4.66
N GLY A 76 -3.44 -3.26 -3.94
CA GLY A 76 -4.81 -3.58 -4.28
C GLY A 76 -5.17 -5.05 -4.13
N VAL A 77 -4.31 -5.89 -3.54
CA VAL A 77 -4.62 -7.31 -3.27
C VAL A 77 -5.72 -7.44 -2.22
N PHE A 78 -5.84 -6.48 -1.32
CA PHE A 78 -6.88 -6.48 -0.30
C PHE A 78 -8.30 -6.39 -0.89
N THR A 79 -8.48 -5.78 -2.04
CA THR A 79 -9.78 -5.76 -2.75
C THR A 79 -10.19 -7.16 -3.16
N ASP A 80 -9.28 -7.93 -3.79
CA ASP A 80 -9.56 -9.31 -4.19
C ASP A 80 -9.81 -10.22 -2.97
N ILE A 81 -9.08 -10.00 -1.86
CA ILE A 81 -9.29 -10.73 -0.61
C ILE A 81 -10.67 -10.44 -0.03
N ARG A 82 -11.12 -9.18 0.00
CA ARG A 82 -12.47 -8.83 0.49
C ARG A 82 -13.59 -9.43 -0.37
N GLU A 83 -13.42 -9.46 -1.68
CA GLU A 83 -14.35 -10.11 -2.61
C GLU A 83 -14.43 -11.61 -2.36
N LEU A 84 -13.28 -12.25 -2.12
CA LEU A 84 -13.21 -13.66 -1.75
C LEU A 84 -14.01 -13.95 -0.47
N TYR A 85 -13.81 -13.16 0.59
CA TYR A 85 -14.55 -13.34 1.84
C TYR A 85 -16.05 -13.12 1.67
N ALA A 86 -16.45 -12.11 0.89
CA ALA A 86 -17.85 -11.86 0.54
C ALA A 86 -18.48 -13.01 -0.27
N SER A 87 -17.68 -13.75 -1.03
CA SER A 87 -18.13 -14.90 -1.82
C SER A 87 -18.34 -16.18 -1.00
N THR A 88 -17.84 -16.24 0.25
CA THR A 88 -17.99 -17.40 1.12
C THR A 88 -19.46 -17.68 1.42
N LYS A 89 -19.79 -18.97 1.66
CA LYS A 89 -21.16 -19.41 1.96
C LYS A 89 -21.72 -18.67 3.19
N GLU A 90 -20.91 -18.52 4.22
CA GLU A 90 -21.30 -17.85 5.46
C GLU A 90 -21.57 -16.35 5.27
N ALA A 91 -20.71 -15.64 4.52
CA ALA A 91 -20.92 -14.23 4.21
C ALA A 91 -22.23 -14.02 3.42
N LYS A 92 -22.49 -14.87 2.42
CA LYS A 92 -23.71 -14.83 1.61
C LYS A 92 -24.96 -15.07 2.45
N MET A 93 -24.95 -16.06 3.36
CA MET A 93 -26.07 -16.32 4.26
C MET A 93 -26.38 -15.14 5.18
N ARG A 94 -25.36 -14.38 5.58
CA ARG A 94 -25.49 -13.19 6.44
C ARG A 94 -25.74 -11.90 5.64
N GLY A 95 -25.78 -11.94 4.30
CA GLY A 95 -25.91 -10.76 3.43
C GLY A 95 -24.70 -9.84 3.46
N TYR A 96 -23.52 -10.35 3.75
CA TYR A 96 -22.28 -9.57 3.84
C TYR A 96 -21.66 -9.36 2.45
N ASN A 97 -21.49 -8.10 2.08
CA ASN A 97 -20.77 -7.70 0.86
C ASN A 97 -19.28 -7.43 1.16
N SER A 98 -18.49 -7.12 0.14
CA SER A 98 -17.05 -6.84 0.26
C SER A 98 -16.74 -5.62 1.15
N GLY A 99 -17.68 -4.68 1.30
CA GLY A 99 -17.57 -3.54 2.21
C GLY A 99 -17.53 -3.96 3.67
N ARG A 100 -18.22 -5.06 4.05
CA ARG A 100 -18.17 -5.62 5.40
C ARG A 100 -16.76 -5.99 5.84
N PHE A 101 -15.94 -6.45 4.93
CA PHE A 101 -14.55 -6.86 5.15
C PHE A 101 -13.54 -5.73 4.98
N SER A 102 -14.00 -4.47 4.86
CA SER A 102 -13.14 -3.29 4.83
C SER A 102 -13.02 -2.68 6.22
N PHE A 103 -11.81 -2.46 6.69
CA PHE A 103 -11.58 -1.72 7.93
C PHE A 103 -11.76 -0.20 7.76
N ASN A 104 -11.97 0.30 6.53
CA ASN A 104 -12.24 1.72 6.26
C ASN A 104 -13.73 2.07 6.25
N VAL A 105 -14.61 1.07 6.12
CA VAL A 105 -16.06 1.27 5.95
C VAL A 105 -16.78 0.83 7.23
N LYS A 106 -17.80 1.60 7.61
CA LYS A 106 -18.68 1.24 8.73
C LYS A 106 -19.40 -0.08 8.50
N GLY A 107 -19.73 -0.78 9.58
CA GLY A 107 -20.50 -2.01 9.57
C GLY A 107 -19.67 -3.26 9.90
N GLY A 108 -18.46 -3.41 9.35
CA GLY A 108 -17.59 -4.56 9.66
C GLY A 108 -16.37 -4.23 10.50
N ARG A 109 -15.96 -2.97 10.53
CA ARG A 109 -14.81 -2.51 11.32
C ARG A 109 -15.16 -2.37 12.81
N CYS A 110 -14.14 -2.37 13.64
CA CYS A 110 -14.27 -1.95 15.03
C CYS A 110 -14.58 -0.45 15.09
N GLU A 111 -15.70 -0.05 15.64
CA GLU A 111 -16.07 1.38 15.70
C GLU A 111 -15.31 2.12 16.81
N ALA A 112 -14.77 1.45 17.82
CA ALA A 112 -13.98 2.09 18.88
C ALA A 112 -12.67 2.69 18.32
N CYS A 113 -11.94 1.93 17.49
CA CYS A 113 -10.73 2.42 16.81
C CYS A 113 -10.97 2.79 15.34
N GLN A 114 -12.21 2.75 14.87
CA GLN A 114 -12.60 3.03 13.50
C GLN A 114 -11.83 2.22 12.44
N GLY A 115 -11.34 1.04 12.80
CA GLY A 115 -10.58 0.15 11.92
C GLY A 115 -9.06 0.35 11.95
N ASP A 116 -8.53 1.24 12.76
CA ASP A 116 -7.09 1.45 12.90
C ASP A 116 -6.40 0.30 13.66
N GLY A 117 -7.14 -0.41 14.52
CA GLY A 117 -6.59 -1.45 15.38
C GLY A 117 -5.80 -0.92 16.57
N ILE A 118 -5.51 0.37 16.57
CA ILE A 118 -4.73 1.08 17.60
C ILE A 118 -5.46 2.34 18.01
N ASN A 119 -5.22 2.79 19.24
CA ASN A 119 -5.62 4.08 19.76
C ASN A 119 -4.39 4.96 19.89
N ARG A 120 -4.48 6.20 19.42
CA ARG A 120 -3.46 7.21 19.58
C ARG A 120 -3.71 7.96 20.88
N ILE A 121 -2.71 7.98 21.73
CA ILE A 121 -2.69 8.80 22.96
C ILE A 121 -1.81 10.02 22.69
N GLU A 122 -2.43 11.18 22.54
CA GLU A 122 -1.73 12.43 22.29
C GLU A 122 -1.03 12.92 23.58
N MET A 123 0.24 13.23 23.47
CA MET A 123 1.05 13.75 24.56
C MET A 123 1.55 15.15 24.22
N HIS A 124 1.21 16.15 25.04
CA HIS A 124 1.50 17.56 24.75
C HIS A 124 2.99 17.91 24.55
N PHE A 125 3.92 17.16 25.15
CA PHE A 125 5.35 17.45 25.09
C PHE A 125 6.23 16.26 24.70
N LEU A 126 5.62 15.11 24.42
CA LEU A 126 6.30 13.86 24.04
C LEU A 126 5.70 13.32 22.75
N PRO A 127 6.41 12.45 22.02
CA PRO A 127 5.83 11.75 20.86
C PRO A 127 4.56 10.98 21.26
N ASP A 128 3.57 10.98 20.37
CA ASP A 128 2.33 10.25 20.57
C ASP A 128 2.59 8.75 20.78
N ILE A 129 1.83 8.15 21.71
CA ILE A 129 1.90 6.73 21.98
C ILE A 129 0.75 6.02 21.27
N TYR A 130 1.06 4.92 20.60
CA TYR A 130 0.09 4.07 19.94
C TYR A 130 -0.07 2.76 20.72
N VAL A 131 -1.28 2.50 21.19
CA VAL A 131 -1.61 1.29 21.96
C VAL A 131 -2.64 0.46 21.20
N PRO A 132 -2.62 -0.89 21.28
CA PRO A 132 -3.66 -1.73 20.69
C PRO A 132 -5.05 -1.33 21.22
N CYS A 133 -6.04 -1.31 20.32
CA CYS A 133 -7.42 -1.03 20.72
C CYS A 133 -7.94 -2.14 21.66
N GLU A 134 -8.34 -1.80 22.86
CA GLU A 134 -8.83 -2.74 23.87
C GLU A 134 -10.08 -3.50 23.41
N VAL A 135 -10.98 -2.85 22.67
CA VAL A 135 -12.24 -3.45 22.21
C VAL A 135 -12.02 -4.56 21.19
N CYS A 136 -11.14 -4.35 20.19
CA CYS A 136 -10.88 -5.36 19.17
C CYS A 136 -9.55 -6.10 19.36
N GLY A 137 -8.75 -5.78 20.38
CA GLY A 137 -7.44 -6.40 20.60
C GLY A 137 -6.49 -6.24 19.41
N GLY A 138 -6.51 -5.08 18.73
CA GLY A 138 -5.71 -4.83 17.54
C GLY A 138 -6.28 -5.40 16.22
N LYS A 139 -7.38 -6.15 16.26
CA LYS A 139 -7.89 -6.91 15.11
C LYS A 139 -8.59 -6.08 14.04
N ARG A 140 -8.88 -4.81 14.28
CA ARG A 140 -9.51 -3.85 13.35
C ARG A 140 -10.99 -4.08 13.05
N TYR A 141 -11.54 -5.25 13.29
CA TYR A 141 -12.92 -5.67 12.96
C TYR A 141 -13.77 -5.95 14.18
N ASN A 142 -15.08 -5.90 13.98
CA ASN A 142 -16.02 -6.38 14.99
C ASN A 142 -16.09 -7.92 15.00
N ARG A 143 -16.66 -8.48 16.05
CA ARG A 143 -16.72 -9.92 16.30
C ARG A 143 -17.43 -10.67 15.16
N GLU A 144 -18.56 -10.16 14.71
CA GLU A 144 -19.39 -10.81 13.68
C GLU A 144 -18.67 -10.94 12.34
N THR A 145 -17.85 -9.95 11.97
CA THR A 145 -17.02 -10.01 10.75
C THR A 145 -15.92 -11.05 10.88
N LEU A 146 -15.32 -11.19 12.07
CA LEU A 146 -14.26 -12.17 12.34
C LEU A 146 -14.77 -13.62 12.43
N GLU A 147 -16.07 -13.84 12.56
CA GLU A 147 -16.67 -15.19 12.51
C GLU A 147 -16.61 -15.79 11.11
N VAL A 148 -16.67 -14.95 10.05
CA VAL A 148 -16.55 -15.43 8.66
C VAL A 148 -15.14 -15.89 8.37
N LYS A 149 -15.00 -17.14 7.92
CA LYS A 149 -13.70 -17.77 7.65
C LYS A 149 -13.60 -18.30 6.22
N TYR A 150 -12.39 -18.21 5.67
CA TYR A 150 -11.98 -18.90 4.44
C TYR A 150 -10.81 -19.82 4.78
N LYS A 151 -10.88 -21.11 4.43
CA LYS A 151 -9.89 -22.14 4.81
C LYS A 151 -9.51 -22.07 6.32
N GLY A 152 -10.49 -21.82 7.20
CA GLY A 152 -10.27 -21.73 8.64
C GLY A 152 -9.72 -20.41 9.20
N LYS A 153 -9.35 -19.46 8.33
CA LYS A 153 -8.79 -18.15 8.71
C LYS A 153 -9.80 -17.04 8.50
N ASN A 154 -9.91 -16.12 9.44
CA ASN A 154 -10.71 -14.90 9.30
C ASN A 154 -9.91 -13.80 8.58
N ILE A 155 -10.54 -12.67 8.27
CA ILE A 155 -9.91 -11.57 7.54
C ILE A 155 -8.73 -10.94 8.28
N HIS A 156 -8.75 -10.89 9.61
CA HIS A 156 -7.62 -10.42 10.41
C HIS A 156 -6.45 -11.39 10.36
N ASP A 157 -6.71 -12.70 10.49
CA ASP A 157 -5.66 -13.72 10.40
C ASP A 157 -4.91 -13.63 9.08
N VAL A 158 -5.61 -13.33 7.98
CA VAL A 158 -4.99 -13.11 6.67
C VAL A 158 -4.15 -11.84 6.62
N LEU A 159 -4.61 -10.76 7.23
CA LEU A 159 -3.80 -9.53 7.31
C LEU A 159 -2.55 -9.70 8.18
N ASP A 160 -2.58 -10.63 9.13
CA ASP A 160 -1.43 -10.96 9.99
C ASP A 160 -0.45 -11.96 9.37
N MET A 161 -0.80 -12.59 8.24
CA MET A 161 0.11 -13.43 7.46
C MET A 161 1.21 -12.59 6.83
N THR A 162 2.41 -13.17 6.75
CA THR A 162 3.45 -12.65 5.86
C THR A 162 3.05 -12.81 4.39
N ILE A 163 3.69 -12.08 3.49
CA ILE A 163 3.45 -12.20 2.05
C ILE A 163 3.74 -13.63 1.58
N GLU A 164 4.79 -14.26 2.10
CA GLU A 164 5.16 -15.65 1.81
C GLU A 164 4.07 -16.64 2.27
N GLU A 165 3.59 -16.52 3.51
CA GLU A 165 2.47 -17.33 4.02
C GLU A 165 1.20 -17.10 3.21
N GLY A 166 0.91 -15.84 2.84
CA GLY A 166 -0.22 -15.49 1.98
C GLY A 166 -0.13 -16.13 0.60
N MET A 167 1.06 -16.21 0.00
CA MET A 167 1.26 -16.90 -1.28
C MET A 167 0.89 -18.38 -1.21
N LEU A 168 1.28 -19.07 -0.14
CA LEU A 168 0.92 -20.47 0.07
C LEU A 168 -0.58 -20.64 0.34
N PHE A 169 -1.14 -19.77 1.18
CA PHE A 169 -2.57 -19.81 1.54
C PHE A 169 -3.50 -19.60 0.34
N PHE A 170 -3.13 -18.69 -0.57
CA PHE A 170 -3.91 -18.31 -1.75
C PHE A 170 -3.42 -18.96 -3.04
N GLU A 171 -2.67 -20.07 -3.00
CA GLU A 171 -2.08 -20.75 -4.16
C GLU A 171 -3.08 -21.04 -5.29
N SER A 172 -4.33 -21.38 -4.94
CA SER A 172 -5.41 -21.69 -5.89
C SER A 172 -6.11 -20.46 -6.49
N LEU A 173 -5.70 -19.25 -6.15
CA LEU A 173 -6.35 -17.99 -6.53
C LEU A 173 -5.41 -17.09 -7.37
N PRO A 174 -5.38 -17.25 -8.71
CA PRO A 174 -4.39 -16.61 -9.58
C PRO A 174 -4.34 -15.08 -9.48
N LYS A 175 -5.47 -14.41 -9.25
CA LYS A 175 -5.53 -12.95 -9.09
C LYS A 175 -4.75 -12.45 -7.87
N ILE A 176 -4.96 -13.12 -6.73
CA ILE A 176 -4.27 -12.80 -5.47
C ILE A 176 -2.81 -13.21 -5.57
N GLN A 177 -2.56 -14.44 -6.04
CA GLN A 177 -1.24 -15.03 -6.19
C GLN A 177 -0.28 -14.15 -7.00
N ARG A 178 -0.72 -13.60 -8.13
CA ARG A 178 0.10 -12.74 -8.99
C ARG A 178 0.58 -11.48 -8.25
N LYS A 179 -0.31 -10.83 -7.49
CA LYS A 179 0.03 -9.63 -6.74
C LYS A 179 0.99 -9.91 -5.58
N LEU A 180 0.76 -11.03 -4.86
CA LEU A 180 1.64 -11.45 -3.78
C LEU A 180 3.02 -11.88 -4.30
N LYS A 181 3.06 -12.58 -5.44
CA LYS A 181 4.31 -12.97 -6.08
C LYS A 181 5.17 -11.75 -6.44
N THR A 182 4.58 -10.68 -6.96
CA THR A 182 5.32 -9.45 -7.26
C THR A 182 5.99 -8.87 -6.00
N LEU A 183 5.28 -8.87 -4.87
CA LEU A 183 5.85 -8.41 -3.59
C LEU A 183 6.96 -9.35 -3.09
N PHE A 184 6.78 -10.64 -3.26
CA PHE A 184 7.78 -11.65 -2.87
C PHE A 184 9.05 -11.53 -3.73
N ASP A 185 8.91 -11.38 -5.05
CA ASP A 185 10.01 -11.27 -6.01
C ASP A 185 10.90 -10.02 -5.78
N VAL A 186 10.34 -8.96 -5.16
CA VAL A 186 11.12 -7.79 -4.74
C VAL A 186 11.70 -7.90 -3.32
N GLY A 187 11.62 -9.09 -2.69
CA GLY A 187 12.23 -9.38 -1.40
C GLY A 187 11.41 -9.01 -0.17
N LEU A 188 10.10 -8.72 -0.32
CA LEU A 188 9.20 -8.36 0.78
C LEU A 188 8.45 -9.55 1.40
N GLY A 189 8.90 -10.78 1.15
CA GLY A 189 8.23 -12.00 1.62
C GLY A 189 7.97 -12.06 3.13
N TYR A 190 8.86 -11.47 3.93
CA TYR A 190 8.79 -11.44 5.39
C TYR A 190 7.81 -10.40 5.96
N VAL A 191 7.34 -9.45 5.15
CA VAL A 191 6.45 -8.38 5.59
C VAL A 191 5.03 -8.91 5.72
N LYS A 192 4.31 -8.52 6.80
CA LYS A 192 2.90 -8.89 6.96
C LYS A 192 2.00 -8.09 6.00
N LEU A 193 0.97 -8.72 5.46
CA LEU A 193 0.00 -8.12 4.55
C LEU A 193 -0.67 -6.86 5.12
N GLY A 194 -1.02 -6.90 6.40
CA GLY A 194 -1.66 -5.79 7.13
C GLY A 194 -0.71 -4.91 7.94
N GLN A 195 0.62 -5.07 7.78
CA GLN A 195 1.59 -4.26 8.50
C GLN A 195 1.43 -2.77 8.17
N PRO A 196 1.25 -1.89 9.16
CA PRO A 196 1.16 -0.45 8.90
C PRO A 196 2.37 0.07 8.14
N ALA A 197 2.15 0.86 7.10
CA ALA A 197 3.23 1.44 6.30
C ALA A 197 4.19 2.32 7.12
N THR A 198 3.71 2.89 8.23
CA THR A 198 4.51 3.67 9.18
C THR A 198 5.53 2.84 9.95
N THR A 199 5.44 1.51 9.91
CA THR A 199 6.38 0.57 10.57
C THR A 199 7.30 -0.14 9.56
N LEU A 200 7.17 0.16 8.28
CA LEU A 200 8.06 -0.31 7.23
C LEU A 200 9.27 0.61 7.16
N SER A 201 10.44 0.06 7.34
CA SER A 201 11.73 0.74 7.21
C SER A 201 12.39 0.42 5.88
#